data_4f3f1946ad1998a6024279fef66385c8
#
_entry.id   4f3f1946ad1998a6024279fef66385c8
#
_cell.length_a   1.000
_cell.length_b   1.000
_cell.length_c   1.000
_cell.angle_alpha   90.00
_cell.angle_beta   90.00
_cell.angle_gamma   90.00
#
_symmetry.space_group_name_H-M   'P 1'
#
loop_
_entity.id
_entity.type
_entity.pdbx_description
1 polymer ?
#
loop_
_entity_poly.entity_id
_entity_poly.type
_entity_poly.pdbx_seq_one_letter_code
_entity_poly.pdbx_strand_id
1 'polypeptide(L)' 'KLFDFLSRNVIELIHQEPMDTTVIWTDPPRQMVCLEPWTSPRNSLVTGDRKLEIKPEEYIDLSTTFQHNSF' A
#
# COMPACT_ATOMS: atom_id res chain seq x y z
N LYS A 1 0.64 8.41 -6.73
CA LYS A 1 2.05 8.62 -7.13
C LYS A 1 2.82 9.34 -6.04
N LEU A 2 4.05 8.96 -5.85
CA LEU A 2 4.98 9.61 -4.94
C LEU A 2 6.12 10.22 -5.76
N PHE A 3 6.31 11.54 -5.63
CA PHE A 3 7.31 12.28 -6.40
C PHE A 3 8.47 12.67 -5.51
N ASP A 4 9.69 12.42 -5.98
CA ASP A 4 10.90 12.99 -5.41
C ASP A 4 11.44 14.03 -6.39
N PHE A 5 11.21 15.30 -6.08
CA PHE A 5 11.59 16.40 -6.97
C PHE A 5 13.09 16.67 -7.01
N LEU A 6 13.83 16.28 -5.97
CA LEU A 6 15.28 16.46 -5.96
C LEU A 6 15.96 15.50 -6.92
N SER A 7 15.62 14.24 -6.87
CA SER A 7 16.18 13.23 -7.74
C SER A 7 15.42 13.07 -9.07
N ARG A 8 14.26 13.73 -9.19
CA ARG A 8 13.35 13.64 -10.34
C ARG A 8 12.90 12.22 -10.61
N ASN A 9 12.54 11.53 -9.55
CA ASN A 9 11.97 10.18 -9.62
C ASN A 9 10.52 10.20 -9.18
N VAL A 10 9.74 9.29 -9.74
CA VAL A 10 8.36 9.05 -9.33
C VAL A 10 8.14 7.57 -9.16
N ILE A 11 7.48 7.20 -8.07
CA ILE A 11 7.00 5.84 -7.82
C ILE A 11 5.49 5.86 -7.91
N GLU A 12 4.94 4.95 -8.67
CA GLU A 12 3.50 4.73 -8.76
C GLU A 12 3.15 3.40 -8.11
N LEU A 13 2.23 3.44 -7.17
CA LEU A 13 1.66 2.25 -6.55
C LEU A 13 0.30 2.01 -7.19
N ILE A 14 0.14 0.85 -7.81
CA ILE A 14 -1.10 0.45 -8.47
C ILE A 14 -1.60 -0.79 -7.75
N HIS A 15 -2.79 -0.71 -7.16
CA HIS A 15 -3.40 -1.86 -6.50
C HIS A 15 -4.87 -1.96 -6.88
N GLN A 16 -5.39 -3.17 -6.76
CA GLN A 16 -6.76 -3.50 -7.11
C GLN A 16 -7.48 -4.04 -5.88
N GLU A 17 -8.80 -4.04 -5.93
CA GLU A 17 -9.59 -4.64 -4.87
C GLU A 17 -9.10 -6.07 -4.54
N PRO A 18 -9.03 -6.44 -3.27
CA PRO A 18 -9.47 -5.69 -2.08
C PRO A 18 -8.42 -4.75 -1.48
N MET A 19 -7.34 -4.44 -2.19
CA MET A 19 -6.33 -3.48 -1.73
C MET A 19 -6.87 -2.07 -1.97
N ASP A 20 -7.41 -1.43 -0.94
CA ASP A 20 -8.10 -0.16 -1.10
C ASP A 20 -7.50 1.00 -0.29
N THR A 21 -6.43 0.74 0.44
CA THR A 21 -5.81 1.72 1.32
C THR A 21 -4.31 1.79 1.06
N THR A 22 -3.78 2.99 0.98
CA THR A 22 -2.33 3.22 0.85
C THR A 22 -1.84 3.91 2.11
N VAL A 23 -0.78 3.37 2.71
CA VAL A 23 -0.12 3.94 3.89
C VAL A 23 1.26 4.42 3.50
N ILE A 24 1.60 5.64 3.92
CA ILE A 24 2.90 6.25 3.69
C ILE A 24 3.45 6.67 5.04
N TRP A 25 4.69 6.27 5.34
CA TRP A 25 5.33 6.70 6.57
C TRP A 25 6.84 6.80 6.41
N THR A 26 7.46 7.57 7.27
CA THR A 26 8.91 7.74 7.30
C THR A 26 9.41 7.49 8.73
N ASP A 27 10.72 7.32 8.86
CA ASP A 27 11.36 7.07 10.15
C ASP A 27 12.67 7.86 10.27
N PRO A 28 12.58 9.19 10.49
CA PRO A 28 13.79 10.01 10.66
C PRO A 28 14.62 9.53 11.86
N PRO A 29 15.96 9.59 11.79
CA PRO A 29 16.76 10.23 10.73
C PRO A 29 17.05 9.33 9.52
N ARG A 30 16.49 8.13 9.44
CA ARG A 30 16.72 7.27 8.29
C ARG A 30 16.16 7.90 7.03
N GLN A 31 16.93 7.86 5.94
CA GLN A 31 16.51 8.40 4.66
C GLN A 31 15.69 7.35 3.91
N MET A 32 14.44 7.18 4.30
CA MET A 32 13.56 6.19 3.73
C MET A 32 12.11 6.65 3.79
N VAL A 33 11.32 6.12 2.91
CA VAL A 33 9.87 6.24 2.92
C VAL A 33 9.28 4.86 2.62
N CYS A 34 8.27 4.48 3.39
CA CYS A 34 7.50 3.26 3.13
C CYS A 34 6.21 3.63 2.41
N LEU A 35 5.91 2.88 1.36
CA LEU A 35 4.68 3.02 0.60
C LEU A 35 4.02 1.64 0.60
N GLU A 36 2.92 1.50 1.33
CA GLU A 36 2.34 0.21 1.66
C GLU A 36 0.91 0.09 1.16
N PRO A 37 0.60 -0.96 0.38
CA PRO A 37 -0.79 -1.28 0.06
C PRO A 37 -1.42 -2.10 1.19
N TRP A 38 -2.61 -1.72 1.62
CA TRP A 38 -3.35 -2.41 2.67
C TRP A 38 -4.73 -2.81 2.16
N THR A 39 -5.23 -3.95 2.66
CA THR A 39 -6.59 -4.42 2.34
C THR A 39 -7.66 -3.74 3.19
N SER A 40 -7.27 -3.18 4.34
CA SER A 40 -8.23 -2.66 5.32
C SER A 40 -7.59 -1.50 6.08
N PRO A 41 -8.40 -0.62 6.67
CA PRO A 41 -7.87 0.47 7.48
C PRO A 41 -7.28 -0.04 8.79
N ARG A 42 -6.61 0.86 9.50
CA ARG A 42 -6.02 0.58 10.80
C ARG A 42 -7.05 0.03 11.77
N ASN A 43 -6.65 -0.96 12.57
CA ASN A 43 -7.48 -1.60 13.60
C ASN A 43 -8.69 -2.37 13.05
N SER A 44 -8.70 -2.75 11.79
CA SER A 44 -9.84 -3.42 11.18
C SER A 44 -10.21 -4.74 11.85
N LEU A 45 -9.26 -5.44 12.46
CA LEU A 45 -9.55 -6.67 13.21
C LEU A 45 -10.40 -6.39 14.45
N VAL A 46 -10.32 -5.19 15.01
CA VAL A 46 -11.10 -4.77 16.17
C VAL A 46 -12.40 -4.12 15.74
N THR A 47 -12.34 -3.20 14.78
CA THR A 47 -13.51 -2.42 14.36
C THR A 47 -14.42 -3.17 13.40
N GLY A 48 -13.86 -4.13 12.65
CA GLY A 48 -14.59 -4.82 11.60
C GLY A 48 -14.70 -4.02 10.30
N ASP A 49 -14.20 -2.78 10.28
CA ASP A 49 -14.30 -1.92 9.10
C ASP A 49 -13.49 -2.50 7.95
N ARG A 50 -14.17 -2.92 6.88
CA ARG A 50 -13.60 -3.52 5.67
C ARG A 50 -12.62 -4.66 5.96
N LYS A 51 -12.86 -5.38 7.06
CA LYS A 51 -12.07 -6.54 7.44
C LYS A 51 -12.18 -7.63 6.37
N LEU A 52 -11.02 -8.08 5.87
CA LEU A 52 -10.97 -9.16 4.91
C LEU A 52 -11.12 -10.50 5.61
N GLU A 53 -12.06 -11.33 5.14
CA GLU A 53 -12.29 -12.67 5.66
C GLU A 53 -12.17 -13.68 4.54
N ILE A 54 -11.53 -14.82 4.84
CA ILE A 54 -11.35 -15.93 3.91
C ILE A 54 -11.92 -17.18 4.58
N LYS A 55 -12.87 -17.82 3.93
CA LYS A 55 -13.46 -19.05 4.43
C LYS A 55 -12.51 -20.23 4.24
N PRO A 56 -12.69 -21.33 5.02
CA PRO A 56 -11.88 -22.53 4.82
C PRO A 56 -11.96 -23.02 3.37
N GLU A 57 -10.83 -23.49 2.84
CA GLU A 57 -10.68 -24.00 1.48
C GLU A 57 -10.88 -22.97 0.36
N GLU A 58 -11.06 -21.69 0.72
CA GLU A 58 -11.07 -20.59 -0.23
C GLU A 58 -9.72 -19.87 -0.23
N TYR A 59 -9.45 -19.17 -1.32
CA TYR A 59 -8.27 -18.30 -1.40
C TYR A 59 -8.64 -16.97 -2.04
N ILE A 60 -7.77 -15.99 -1.86
CA ILE A 60 -7.92 -14.69 -2.49
C ILE A 60 -6.56 -14.26 -3.03
N ASP A 61 -6.55 -13.70 -4.23
CA ASP A 61 -5.36 -13.13 -4.83
C ASP A 61 -5.26 -11.66 -4.49
N LEU A 62 -4.09 -11.27 -3.96
CA LEU A 62 -3.76 -9.87 -3.71
C LEU A 62 -2.68 -9.47 -4.69
N SER A 63 -2.90 -8.38 -5.41
CA SER A 63 -1.97 -7.93 -6.44
C SER A 63 -1.66 -6.45 -6.25
N THR A 64 -0.37 -6.13 -6.32
CA THR A 64 0.14 -4.77 -6.25
C THR A 64 1.29 -4.62 -7.24
N THR A 65 1.31 -3.50 -7.93
CA THR A 65 2.38 -3.18 -8.88
C THR A 65 3.04 -1.88 -8.45
N PHE A 66 4.38 -1.88 -8.43
CA PHE A 66 5.18 -0.68 -8.25
C PHE A 66 5.83 -0.34 -9.58
N GLN A 67 5.69 0.90 -10.01
CA GLN A 67 6.36 1.41 -11.21
C GLN A 67 7.25 2.58 -10.84
N HIS A 68 8.46 2.59 -11.38
CA HIS A 68 9.43 3.67 -11.20
C HIS A 68 9.72 4.34 -12.54
N ASN A 69 9.62 5.66 -12.55
CA ASN A 69 9.98 6.48 -13.70
C ASN A 69 10.79 7.69 -13.25
N SER A 70 11.58 8.23 -14.13
CA SER A 70 12.20 9.53 -13.95
C SER A 70 11.41 10.59 -14.73
N PHE A 71 11.55 11.83 -14.31
CA PHE A 71 10.86 12.93 -14.98
C PHE A 71 11.72 14.19 -15.06
#